data_9b9cfefc4d0d01dd73a4e9ef7949c9e1
#
_entry.id   9b9cfefc4d0d01dd73a4e9ef7949c9e1
#
_cell.length_a   1.000
_cell.length_b   1.000
_cell.length_c   1.000
_cell.angle_alpha   90.00
_cell.angle_beta   90.00
_cell.angle_gamma   90.00
#
_symmetry.space_group_name_H-M   'P 1'
#
loop_
_entity.id
_entity.type
_entity.pdbx_description
1 polymer ?
#
loop_
_entity_poly.entity_id
_entity_poly.type
_entity_poly.pdbx_seq_one_letter_code
_entity_poly.pdbx_strand_id
1 'polypeptide(L)'
;MLETIKYSFVLPAYKAKYFREAIDSILNQTYADFELVIVNDASPEDLDSIVNSYDDKRIRYYKNEQNRGGKDLVAQWNHSIAYARGEYLILASDDDEYSPLYLERMDALVDKYPHVNVFRPRVKRINHKGKIVRIEGYQPEYLTKVEYLYAWTNLWIGSGIPFYVFKREALLAIGGFASYPLAWFSDDATVLRLMEPGIVTCNMTLFTFRLSTESISTTQNSKASLSAKLKATKMFCDEHNRIINDYIPQNEEDVLLLSLIKKFFPRMIRKNKVRSQLKISSLATIISTIGDSVKIDGVSLFYVLKCCKYPILNSLKSLVVPKR
;
A
#
# COMPACT_ATOMS: atom_id res chain seq x y z
N MET A 1 -26.00 23.78 9.98
CA MET A 1 -25.28 22.52 10.30
C MET A 1 -24.32 22.34 9.16
N LEU A 2 -23.03 22.15 9.43
CA LEU A 2 -22.09 21.70 8.38
C LEU A 2 -22.57 20.33 7.92
N GLU A 3 -22.82 20.15 6.62
CA GLU A 3 -23.12 18.84 6.06
C GLU A 3 -21.97 17.91 6.41
N THR A 4 -22.27 16.85 7.13
CA THR A 4 -21.28 15.83 7.51
C THR A 4 -21.03 14.95 6.30
N ILE A 5 -19.90 15.11 5.65
CA ILE A 5 -19.46 14.27 4.51
C ILE A 5 -19.09 12.88 5.05
N LYS A 6 -19.62 11.81 4.44
CA LYS A 6 -19.32 10.43 4.91
C LYS A 6 -17.95 9.96 4.42
N TYR A 7 -17.57 10.21 3.16
CA TYR A 7 -16.32 9.73 2.58
C TYR A 7 -15.44 10.87 2.04
N SER A 8 -14.14 10.79 2.28
CA SER A 8 -13.12 11.60 1.60
C SER A 8 -12.21 10.70 0.78
N PHE A 9 -12.23 10.86 -0.55
CA PHE A 9 -11.08 10.47 -1.35
C PHE A 9 -10.01 11.56 -1.21
N VAL A 10 -8.81 11.17 -0.81
CA VAL A 10 -7.65 12.04 -0.77
C VAL A 10 -6.67 11.56 -1.81
N LEU A 11 -6.35 12.39 -2.79
CA LEU A 11 -5.52 12.08 -3.95
C LEU A 11 -4.27 12.96 -3.97
N PRO A 12 -3.16 12.54 -3.31
CA PRO A 12 -1.87 13.16 -3.53
C PRO A 12 -1.44 12.93 -4.97
N ALA A 13 -1.26 14.00 -5.74
CA ALA A 13 -1.03 13.94 -7.18
C ALA A 13 0.35 14.48 -7.56
N TYR A 14 1.04 13.77 -8.45
CA TYR A 14 2.35 14.17 -8.96
C TYR A 14 2.53 13.90 -10.46
N LYS A 15 1.85 12.88 -11.02
CA LYS A 15 1.95 12.46 -12.41
C LYS A 15 0.65 12.73 -13.17
N ALA A 16 0.74 13.30 -14.38
CA ALA A 16 -0.43 13.59 -15.20
C ALA A 16 -0.95 12.39 -16.00
N LYS A 17 -0.11 11.38 -16.23
CA LYS A 17 -0.33 10.32 -17.24
C LYS A 17 -1.66 9.59 -17.13
N TYR A 18 -2.10 9.22 -15.94
CA TYR A 18 -3.37 8.53 -15.68
C TYR A 18 -4.28 9.32 -14.73
N PHE A 19 -3.90 10.57 -14.46
CA PHE A 19 -4.54 11.39 -13.44
C PHE A 19 -6.00 11.70 -13.77
N ARG A 20 -6.31 11.92 -15.07
CA ARG A 20 -7.68 12.13 -15.52
C ARG A 20 -8.53 10.88 -15.29
N GLU A 21 -8.04 9.70 -15.67
CA GLU A 21 -8.73 8.42 -15.47
C GLU A 21 -8.99 8.16 -13.98
N ALA A 22 -8.04 8.51 -13.11
CA ALA A 22 -8.19 8.39 -11.65
C ALA A 22 -9.32 9.32 -11.14
N ILE A 23 -9.32 10.60 -11.52
CA ILE A 23 -10.37 11.57 -11.15
C ILE A 23 -11.73 11.09 -11.67
N ASP A 24 -11.83 10.74 -12.95
CA ASP A 24 -13.08 10.29 -13.58
C ASP A 24 -13.65 9.08 -12.84
N SER A 25 -12.81 8.11 -12.47
CA SER A 25 -13.23 6.91 -11.75
C SER A 25 -13.79 7.21 -10.35
N ILE A 26 -13.25 8.24 -9.70
CA ILE A 26 -13.73 8.70 -8.39
C ILE A 26 -15.03 9.49 -8.53
N LEU A 27 -15.13 10.41 -9.49
CA LEU A 27 -16.32 11.25 -9.65
C LEU A 27 -17.54 10.46 -10.16
N ASN A 28 -17.33 9.32 -10.83
CA ASN A 28 -18.38 8.44 -11.35
C ASN A 28 -18.96 7.46 -10.31
N GLN A 29 -18.74 7.69 -9.00
CA GLN A 29 -19.37 6.86 -7.96
C GLN A 29 -20.90 7.02 -7.97
N THR A 30 -21.63 5.90 -7.80
CA THR A 30 -23.10 5.89 -7.65
C THR A 30 -23.54 6.46 -6.30
N TYR A 31 -22.68 6.44 -5.32
CA TYR A 31 -22.87 7.03 -3.99
C TYR A 31 -22.45 8.52 -4.02
N ALA A 32 -23.31 9.42 -3.54
CA ALA A 32 -23.13 10.86 -3.75
C ALA A 32 -22.44 11.60 -2.59
N ASP A 33 -22.52 11.07 -1.36
CA ASP A 33 -22.03 11.78 -0.15
C ASP A 33 -20.52 11.56 0.05
N PHE A 34 -19.71 12.21 -0.80
CA PHE A 34 -18.27 12.22 -0.70
C PHE A 34 -17.65 13.51 -1.22
N GLU A 35 -16.42 13.77 -0.81
CA GLU A 35 -15.53 14.78 -1.39
C GLU A 35 -14.31 14.11 -2.06
N LEU A 36 -13.73 14.82 -3.04
CA LEU A 36 -12.44 14.51 -3.64
C LEU A 36 -11.45 15.61 -3.30
N VAL A 37 -10.53 15.33 -2.40
CA VAL A 37 -9.45 16.23 -2.00
C VAL A 37 -8.22 15.91 -2.85
N ILE A 38 -7.86 16.76 -3.78
CA ILE A 38 -6.67 16.63 -4.62
C ILE A 38 -5.56 17.52 -4.05
N VAL A 39 -4.38 16.95 -3.81
CA VAL A 39 -3.20 17.69 -3.33
C VAL A 39 -2.06 17.53 -4.34
N ASN A 40 -1.89 18.52 -5.21
CA ASN A 40 -0.77 18.60 -6.13
C ASN A 40 0.54 18.80 -5.35
N ASP A 41 1.42 17.84 -5.37
CA ASP A 41 2.68 17.86 -4.63
C ASP A 41 3.81 18.58 -5.41
N ALA A 42 3.53 19.81 -5.84
CA ALA A 42 4.43 20.61 -6.68
C ALA A 42 4.91 19.83 -7.91
N SER A 43 3.97 19.21 -8.62
CA SER A 43 4.26 18.47 -9.85
C SER A 43 4.91 19.38 -10.89
N PRO A 44 5.93 18.90 -11.65
CA PRO A 44 6.45 19.57 -12.82
C PRO A 44 5.52 19.47 -14.04
N GLU A 45 4.49 18.59 -13.96
CA GLU A 45 3.49 18.39 -15.02
C GLU A 45 2.27 19.30 -14.77
N ASP A 46 1.54 19.67 -15.82
CA ASP A 46 0.40 20.57 -15.74
C ASP A 46 -0.87 19.84 -15.21
N LEU A 47 -0.90 19.58 -13.91
CA LEU A 47 -2.08 19.03 -13.23
C LEU A 47 -3.16 20.10 -13.03
N ASP A 48 -2.77 21.38 -12.97
CA ASP A 48 -3.71 22.50 -12.75
C ASP A 48 -4.73 22.58 -13.88
N SER A 49 -4.30 22.51 -15.15
CA SER A 49 -5.21 22.52 -16.31
C SER A 49 -6.15 21.31 -16.33
N ILE A 50 -5.66 20.13 -15.88
CA ILE A 50 -6.51 18.94 -15.78
C ILE A 50 -7.62 19.17 -14.75
N VAL A 51 -7.27 19.59 -13.53
CA VAL A 51 -8.25 19.80 -12.45
C VAL A 51 -9.24 20.93 -12.80
N ASN A 52 -8.77 22.03 -13.36
CA ASN A 52 -9.60 23.17 -13.76
C ASN A 52 -10.56 22.84 -14.91
N SER A 53 -10.42 21.72 -15.61
CA SER A 53 -11.36 21.26 -16.64
C SER A 53 -12.61 20.60 -16.06
N TYR A 54 -12.67 20.36 -14.75
CA TYR A 54 -13.84 19.79 -14.07
C TYR A 54 -14.68 20.91 -13.42
N ASP A 55 -15.99 20.88 -13.61
CA ASP A 55 -16.97 21.69 -12.87
C ASP A 55 -17.76 20.77 -11.93
N ASP A 56 -17.06 20.27 -10.88
CA ASP A 56 -17.65 19.39 -9.86
C ASP A 56 -17.37 19.92 -8.45
N LYS A 57 -18.44 20.26 -7.73
CA LYS A 57 -18.37 20.87 -6.38
C LYS A 57 -17.79 19.93 -5.32
N ARG A 58 -17.69 18.64 -5.61
CA ARG A 58 -17.06 17.66 -4.71
C ARG A 58 -15.53 17.76 -4.71
N ILE A 59 -14.93 18.38 -5.74
CA ILE A 59 -13.48 18.58 -5.84
C ILE A 59 -13.04 19.73 -4.94
N ARG A 60 -12.00 19.46 -4.14
CA ARG A 60 -11.25 20.46 -3.39
C ARG A 60 -9.77 20.32 -3.76
N TYR A 61 -9.22 21.36 -4.39
CA TYR A 61 -7.87 21.34 -4.93
C TYR A 61 -6.91 22.18 -4.09
N TYR A 62 -5.77 21.59 -3.77
CA TYR A 62 -4.66 22.22 -3.05
C TYR A 62 -3.36 21.98 -3.80
N LYS A 63 -2.40 22.89 -3.64
CA LYS A 63 -1.08 22.79 -4.26
C LYS A 63 -0.01 23.10 -3.23
N ASN A 64 0.96 22.18 -3.11
CA ASN A 64 2.12 22.40 -2.27
C ASN A 64 3.09 23.37 -2.96
N GLU A 65 3.80 24.17 -2.17
CA GLU A 65 4.88 25.03 -2.68
C GLU A 65 6.12 24.23 -3.12
N GLN A 66 6.33 23.06 -2.49
CA GLN A 66 7.49 22.19 -2.75
C GLN A 66 7.04 20.72 -2.73
N ASN A 67 7.74 19.90 -3.53
CA ASN A 67 7.54 18.45 -3.52
C ASN A 67 7.97 17.86 -2.16
N ARG A 68 6.99 17.36 -1.41
CA ARG A 68 7.18 16.67 -0.13
C ARG A 68 7.44 15.19 -0.32
N GLY A 69 6.67 14.55 -1.20
CA GLY A 69 6.71 13.11 -1.45
C GLY A 69 8.04 12.64 -2.04
N GLY A 70 8.74 13.50 -2.77
CA GLY A 70 10.10 13.25 -3.23
C GLY A 70 11.13 13.13 -2.10
N LYS A 71 10.85 13.73 -0.94
CA LYS A 71 11.68 13.63 0.29
C LYS A 71 11.15 12.56 1.23
N ASP A 72 9.85 12.60 1.51
CA ASP A 72 9.13 11.67 2.40
C ASP A 72 7.69 11.49 1.91
N LEU A 73 7.43 10.35 1.27
CA LEU A 73 6.12 10.05 0.70
C LEU A 73 5.04 9.93 1.80
N VAL A 74 5.37 9.38 2.97
CA VAL A 74 4.42 9.25 4.07
C VAL A 74 4.09 10.61 4.69
N ALA A 75 5.07 11.51 4.77
CA ALA A 75 4.83 12.88 5.20
C ALA A 75 3.87 13.62 4.23
N GLN A 76 3.97 13.36 2.91
CA GLN A 76 3.01 13.88 1.93
C GLN A 76 1.61 13.27 2.13
N TRP A 77 1.50 11.97 2.38
CA TRP A 77 0.21 11.34 2.67
C TRP A 77 -0.44 11.96 3.92
N ASN A 78 0.31 12.05 5.02
CA ASN A 78 -0.19 12.61 6.27
C ASN A 78 -0.53 14.11 6.16
N HIS A 79 0.20 14.86 5.33
CA HIS A 79 -0.16 16.23 5.00
C HIS A 79 -1.47 16.29 4.21
N SER A 80 -1.65 15.43 3.22
CA SER A 80 -2.83 15.41 2.36
C SER A 80 -4.10 15.03 3.12
N ILE A 81 -4.05 14.03 4.01
CA ILE A 81 -5.23 13.63 4.80
C ILE A 81 -5.70 14.67 5.80
N ALA A 82 -4.87 15.67 6.15
CA ALA A 82 -5.28 16.76 7.01
C ALA A 82 -6.39 17.64 6.39
N TYR A 83 -6.55 17.61 5.07
CA TYR A 83 -7.63 18.31 4.37
C TYR A 83 -8.95 17.54 4.33
N ALA A 84 -8.95 16.23 4.67
CA ALA A 84 -10.14 15.38 4.65
C ALA A 84 -11.15 15.77 5.74
N ARG A 85 -12.43 15.77 5.40
CA ARG A 85 -13.56 16.09 6.30
C ARG A 85 -14.45 14.87 6.57
N GLY A 86 -14.42 13.87 5.69
CA GLY A 86 -15.26 12.68 5.78
C GLY A 86 -15.01 11.86 7.04
N GLU A 87 -16.00 11.11 7.44
CA GLU A 87 -15.90 10.14 8.54
C GLU A 87 -14.95 9.00 8.17
N TYR A 88 -15.00 8.60 6.90
CA TYR A 88 -14.12 7.58 6.32
C TYR A 88 -13.19 8.19 5.27
N LEU A 89 -11.99 7.64 5.16
CA LEU A 89 -10.94 8.14 4.31
C LEU A 89 -10.39 7.04 3.38
N ILE A 90 -10.23 7.39 2.11
CA ILE A 90 -9.54 6.59 1.09
C ILE A 90 -8.34 7.41 0.60
N LEU A 91 -7.10 6.91 0.76
CA LEU A 91 -5.94 7.54 0.15
C LEU A 91 -5.77 6.99 -1.27
N ALA A 92 -6.24 7.74 -2.25
CA ALA A 92 -6.19 7.37 -3.65
C ALA A 92 -4.80 7.61 -4.27
N SER A 93 -4.57 7.00 -5.42
CA SER A 93 -3.35 7.15 -6.24
C SER A 93 -3.70 7.80 -7.58
N ASP A 94 -2.75 8.53 -8.17
CA ASP A 94 -2.92 9.23 -9.45
C ASP A 94 -2.84 8.31 -10.69
N ASP A 95 -2.82 6.98 -10.48
CA ASP A 95 -2.73 5.98 -11.56
C ASP A 95 -3.69 4.77 -11.39
N ASP A 96 -4.52 4.76 -10.35
CA ASP A 96 -5.45 3.68 -10.04
C ASP A 96 -6.91 4.07 -10.36
N GLU A 97 -7.81 3.08 -10.40
CA GLU A 97 -9.21 3.29 -10.77
C GLU A 97 -10.17 2.61 -9.77
N TYR A 98 -11.30 3.27 -9.50
CA TYR A 98 -12.39 2.78 -8.66
C TYR A 98 -13.60 2.43 -9.51
N SER A 99 -14.25 1.29 -9.22
CA SER A 99 -15.53 0.93 -9.85
C SER A 99 -16.60 1.96 -9.42
N PRO A 100 -17.58 2.29 -10.30
CA PRO A 100 -18.69 3.17 -9.91
C PRO A 100 -19.47 2.70 -8.67
N LEU A 101 -19.49 1.41 -8.39
CA LEU A 101 -20.17 0.83 -7.23
C LEU A 101 -19.28 0.76 -5.97
N TYR A 102 -18.05 1.31 -6.02
CA TYR A 102 -17.09 1.14 -4.92
C TYR A 102 -17.64 1.69 -3.59
N LEU A 103 -18.00 2.97 -3.54
CA LEU A 103 -18.51 3.58 -2.31
C LEU A 103 -19.83 2.95 -1.86
N GLU A 104 -20.77 2.68 -2.75
CA GLU A 104 -22.06 2.05 -2.41
C GLU A 104 -21.86 0.70 -1.69
N ARG A 105 -20.92 -0.11 -2.17
CA ARG A 105 -20.63 -1.42 -1.58
C ARG A 105 -19.81 -1.33 -0.30
N MET A 106 -18.91 -0.36 -0.20
CA MET A 106 -18.18 -0.09 1.05
C MET A 106 -19.12 0.44 2.11
N ASP A 107 -20.06 1.32 1.75
CA ASP A 107 -21.05 1.91 2.65
C ASP A 107 -21.92 0.84 3.32
N ALA A 108 -22.44 -0.10 2.53
CA ALA A 108 -23.20 -1.23 3.07
C ALA A 108 -22.42 -2.09 4.09
N LEU A 109 -21.09 -2.21 3.89
CA LEU A 109 -20.24 -2.93 4.84
C LEU A 109 -19.88 -2.10 6.07
N VAL A 110 -19.68 -0.79 5.91
CA VAL A 110 -19.46 0.14 7.01
C VAL A 110 -20.65 0.15 7.95
N ASP A 111 -21.88 0.20 7.42
CA ASP A 111 -23.11 0.17 8.21
C ASP A 111 -23.30 -1.20 8.92
N LYS A 112 -22.90 -2.30 8.26
CA LYS A 112 -22.97 -3.64 8.83
C LYS A 112 -21.94 -3.89 9.94
N TYR A 113 -20.76 -3.25 9.85
CA TYR A 113 -19.63 -3.44 10.77
C TYR A 113 -19.11 -2.11 11.34
N PRO A 114 -19.93 -1.33 12.09
CA PRO A 114 -19.60 0.03 12.53
C PRO A 114 -18.41 0.12 13.49
N HIS A 115 -18.05 -1.00 14.12
CA HIS A 115 -16.93 -1.10 15.06
C HIS A 115 -15.60 -1.43 14.40
N VAL A 116 -15.58 -1.68 13.07
CA VAL A 116 -14.36 -1.99 12.31
C VAL A 116 -13.76 -0.70 11.76
N ASN A 117 -12.42 -0.59 11.80
CA ASN A 117 -11.71 0.60 11.37
C ASN A 117 -11.18 0.53 9.94
N VAL A 118 -11.11 -0.68 9.36
CA VAL A 118 -10.47 -0.93 8.05
C VAL A 118 -11.34 -1.83 7.18
N PHE A 119 -11.63 -1.34 5.98
CA PHE A 119 -12.41 -2.05 4.98
C PHE A 119 -11.61 -2.10 3.67
N ARG A 120 -11.86 -3.11 2.83
CA ARG A 120 -11.23 -3.22 1.52
C ARG A 120 -12.10 -3.94 0.51
N PRO A 121 -11.98 -3.68 -0.81
CA PRO A 121 -12.52 -4.54 -1.86
C PRO A 121 -11.53 -5.64 -2.23
N ARG A 122 -11.97 -6.57 -3.07
CA ARG A 122 -11.07 -7.36 -3.92
C ARG A 122 -10.41 -6.46 -4.97
N VAL A 123 -9.14 -6.73 -5.22
CA VAL A 123 -8.30 -5.93 -6.11
C VAL A 123 -8.05 -6.66 -7.44
N LYS A 124 -8.24 -5.94 -8.53
CA LYS A 124 -7.78 -6.31 -9.87
C LYS A 124 -6.48 -5.56 -10.17
N ARG A 125 -5.47 -6.26 -10.67
CA ARG A 125 -4.20 -5.66 -11.08
C ARG A 125 -4.11 -5.64 -12.60
N ILE A 126 -3.77 -4.48 -13.15
CA ILE A 126 -3.54 -4.29 -14.58
C ILE A 126 -2.09 -3.83 -14.83
N ASN A 127 -1.57 -4.06 -16.02
CA ASN A 127 -0.30 -3.47 -16.44
C ASN A 127 -0.49 -2.07 -17.03
N HIS A 128 0.60 -1.41 -17.43
CA HIS A 128 0.60 -0.07 -18.04
C HIS A 128 -0.21 0.03 -19.36
N LYS A 129 -0.60 -1.10 -19.95
CA LYS A 129 -1.46 -1.19 -21.16
C LYS A 129 -2.93 -1.50 -20.82
N GLY A 130 -3.31 -1.50 -19.53
CA GLY A 130 -4.67 -1.84 -19.11
C GLY A 130 -4.99 -3.35 -19.11
N LYS A 131 -4.04 -4.23 -19.50
CA LYS A 131 -4.27 -5.68 -19.52
C LYS A 131 -4.29 -6.24 -18.10
N ILE A 132 -5.31 -7.04 -17.77
CA ILE A 132 -5.42 -7.72 -16.48
C ILE A 132 -4.25 -8.69 -16.30
N VAL A 133 -3.54 -8.57 -15.18
CA VAL A 133 -2.42 -9.42 -14.79
C VAL A 133 -2.85 -10.39 -13.69
N ARG A 134 -3.70 -9.92 -12.77
CA ARG A 134 -4.15 -10.72 -11.62
C ARG A 134 -5.47 -10.16 -11.08
N ILE A 135 -6.32 -11.04 -10.59
CA ILE A 135 -7.45 -10.72 -9.71
C ILE A 135 -7.20 -11.49 -8.41
N GLU A 136 -7.41 -10.84 -7.26
CA GLU A 136 -7.30 -11.50 -5.95
C GLU A 136 -8.36 -12.59 -5.79
N GLY A 137 -8.05 -13.62 -4.99
CA GLY A 137 -8.99 -14.65 -4.61
C GLY A 137 -10.12 -14.13 -3.70
N TYR A 138 -11.15 -14.94 -3.50
CA TYR A 138 -12.19 -14.69 -2.51
C TYR A 138 -11.59 -14.76 -1.10
N GLN A 139 -12.10 -13.90 -0.20
CA GLN A 139 -11.74 -13.88 1.20
C GLN A 139 -13.02 -13.97 2.03
N PRO A 140 -12.98 -14.44 3.29
CA PRO A 140 -14.06 -14.21 4.24
C PRO A 140 -14.40 -12.72 4.31
N GLU A 141 -15.69 -12.39 4.45
CA GLU A 141 -16.14 -10.98 4.53
C GLU A 141 -15.53 -10.29 5.75
N TYR A 142 -15.43 -10.99 6.87
CA TYR A 142 -14.74 -10.52 8.07
C TYR A 142 -13.59 -11.47 8.41
N LEU A 143 -12.46 -10.91 8.75
CA LEU A 143 -11.29 -11.60 9.28
C LEU A 143 -10.88 -10.92 10.58
N THR A 144 -10.65 -11.72 11.61
CA THR A 144 -9.94 -11.27 12.81
C THR A 144 -8.51 -10.85 12.46
N LYS A 145 -7.84 -10.14 13.35
CA LYS A 145 -6.45 -9.74 13.16
C LYS A 145 -5.53 -10.93 12.89
N VAL A 146 -5.71 -12.04 13.61
CA VAL A 146 -4.86 -13.22 13.46
C VAL A 146 -5.12 -13.94 12.14
N GLU A 147 -6.38 -14.10 11.75
CA GLU A 147 -6.75 -14.70 10.47
C GLU A 147 -6.23 -13.87 9.29
N TYR A 148 -6.36 -12.53 9.35
CA TYR A 148 -5.78 -11.65 8.32
C TYR A 148 -4.27 -11.80 8.24
N LEU A 149 -3.55 -11.77 9.36
CA LEU A 149 -2.09 -11.92 9.39
C LEU A 149 -1.65 -13.28 8.86
N TYR A 150 -2.40 -14.34 9.13
CA TYR A 150 -2.13 -15.65 8.55
C TYR A 150 -2.31 -15.66 7.03
N ALA A 151 -3.43 -15.11 6.53
CA ALA A 151 -3.69 -15.00 5.10
C ALA A 151 -2.65 -14.12 4.39
N TRP A 152 -2.27 -12.99 4.99
CA TRP A 152 -1.23 -12.09 4.47
C TRP A 152 0.15 -12.77 4.46
N THR A 153 0.52 -13.47 5.53
CA THR A 153 1.78 -14.24 5.62
C THR A 153 1.89 -15.30 4.50
N ASN A 154 0.77 -15.88 4.09
CA ASN A 154 0.68 -16.84 2.99
C ASN A 154 0.48 -16.21 1.61
N LEU A 155 0.48 -14.86 1.50
CA LEU A 155 0.29 -14.09 0.26
C LEU A 155 -1.08 -14.32 -0.41
N TRP A 156 -2.10 -14.70 0.35
CA TRP A 156 -3.46 -14.83 -0.15
C TRP A 156 -4.13 -13.46 -0.32
N ILE A 157 -3.72 -12.49 0.51
CA ILE A 157 -4.18 -11.11 0.50
C ILE A 157 -3.01 -10.20 0.10
N GLY A 158 -3.24 -9.30 -0.84
CA GLY A 158 -2.29 -8.25 -1.19
C GLY A 158 -2.49 -7.01 -0.34
N SER A 159 -1.47 -6.16 -0.28
CA SER A 159 -1.52 -4.86 0.39
C SER A 159 -1.12 -3.74 -0.56
N GLY A 160 -1.61 -2.55 -0.29
CA GLY A 160 -1.34 -1.30 -0.97
C GLY A 160 -2.26 -0.23 -0.39
N ILE A 161 -1.74 0.96 -0.11
CA ILE A 161 -2.49 1.98 0.63
C ILE A 161 -3.84 2.35 -0.03
N PRO A 162 -3.96 2.44 -1.38
CA PRO A 162 -5.23 2.80 -2.02
C PRO A 162 -6.29 1.70 -1.98
N PHE A 163 -5.97 0.50 -1.43
CA PHE A 163 -6.93 -0.61 -1.34
C PHE A 163 -7.94 -0.43 -0.22
N TYR A 164 -7.70 0.49 0.72
CA TYR A 164 -8.40 0.52 1.99
C TYR A 164 -9.29 1.76 2.16
N VAL A 165 -10.43 1.53 2.83
CA VAL A 165 -11.23 2.56 3.48
C VAL A 165 -10.89 2.52 4.96
N PHE A 166 -10.48 3.66 5.51
CA PHE A 166 -10.11 3.80 6.91
C PHE A 166 -11.15 4.64 7.65
N LYS A 167 -11.52 4.25 8.86
CA LYS A 167 -12.21 5.18 9.78
C LYS A 167 -11.24 6.30 10.13
N ARG A 168 -11.56 7.54 9.70
CA ARG A 168 -10.63 8.68 9.77
C ARG A 168 -10.19 8.97 11.21
N GLU A 169 -11.11 8.94 12.17
CA GLU A 169 -10.80 9.16 13.57
C GLU A 169 -9.78 8.16 14.10
N ALA A 170 -9.95 6.86 13.80
CA ALA A 170 -9.01 5.82 14.21
C ALA A 170 -7.63 6.01 13.57
N LEU A 171 -7.58 6.39 12.28
CA LEU A 171 -6.32 6.67 11.60
C LEU A 171 -5.59 7.85 12.23
N LEU A 172 -6.31 8.92 12.54
CA LEU A 172 -5.71 10.11 13.19
C LEU A 172 -5.25 9.81 14.62
N ALA A 173 -5.99 8.96 15.36
CA ALA A 173 -5.64 8.57 16.72
C ALA A 173 -4.29 7.82 16.82
N ILE A 174 -3.90 7.09 15.76
CA ILE A 174 -2.58 6.44 15.69
C ILE A 174 -1.49 7.32 15.09
N GLY A 175 -1.78 8.62 14.84
CA GLY A 175 -0.85 9.60 14.25
C GLY A 175 -0.78 9.57 12.73
N GLY A 176 -1.78 9.02 12.04
CA GLY A 176 -1.84 8.89 10.60
C GLY A 176 -1.15 7.65 10.05
N PHE A 177 -0.73 7.69 8.79
CA PHE A 177 -0.01 6.59 8.16
C PHE A 177 1.36 6.36 8.79
N ALA A 178 1.72 5.10 8.98
CA ALA A 178 2.97 4.69 9.60
C ALA A 178 4.19 5.15 8.79
N SER A 179 5.09 5.93 9.40
CA SER A 179 6.27 6.47 8.73
C SER A 179 7.40 5.44 8.71
N TYR A 180 7.60 4.84 7.53
CA TYR A 180 8.69 3.91 7.24
C TYR A 180 9.53 4.45 6.07
N PRO A 181 10.86 4.20 6.07
CA PRO A 181 11.72 4.65 4.98
C PRO A 181 11.20 4.27 3.60
N LEU A 182 11.09 5.24 2.69
CA LEU A 182 10.53 5.09 1.33
C LEU A 182 9.08 4.56 1.29
N ALA A 183 8.30 4.79 2.35
CA ALA A 183 6.96 4.22 2.52
C ALA A 183 6.91 2.67 2.42
N TRP A 184 8.06 2.00 2.50
CA TRP A 184 8.15 0.55 2.38
C TRP A 184 7.58 -0.12 3.62
N PHE A 185 6.49 -0.88 3.50
CA PHE A 185 5.64 -1.40 4.56
C PHE A 185 4.78 -0.37 5.34
N SER A 186 4.71 0.89 4.90
CA SER A 186 3.85 1.86 5.58
C SER A 186 2.37 1.49 5.51
N ASP A 187 1.93 0.91 4.39
CA ASP A 187 0.60 0.36 4.19
C ASP A 187 0.33 -0.83 5.14
N ASP A 188 1.20 -1.84 5.12
CA ASP A 188 1.07 -3.01 5.97
C ASP A 188 1.06 -2.64 7.46
N ALA A 189 1.96 -1.76 7.90
CA ALA A 189 2.06 -1.31 9.30
C ALA A 189 0.83 -0.49 9.74
N THR A 190 0.32 0.40 8.88
CA THR A 190 -0.88 1.20 9.20
C THR A 190 -2.10 0.30 9.38
N VAL A 191 -2.31 -0.65 8.45
CA VAL A 191 -3.40 -1.61 8.55
C VAL A 191 -3.27 -2.47 9.81
N LEU A 192 -2.06 -2.96 10.11
CA LEU A 192 -1.79 -3.78 11.30
C LEU A 192 -2.12 -3.05 12.62
N ARG A 193 -1.89 -1.74 12.69
CA ARG A 193 -2.21 -0.91 13.87
C ARG A 193 -3.71 -0.66 14.03
N LEU A 194 -4.44 -0.56 12.91
CA LEU A 194 -5.87 -0.22 12.87
C LEU A 194 -6.79 -1.44 12.91
N MET A 195 -6.27 -2.62 12.63
CA MET A 195 -7.01 -3.86 12.44
C MET A 195 -7.41 -4.50 13.79
N GLU A 196 -8.08 -3.71 14.64
CA GLU A 196 -8.71 -4.16 15.87
C GLU A 196 -10.17 -3.69 15.85
N PRO A 197 -11.17 -4.60 15.89
CA PRO A 197 -11.07 -6.03 16.18
C PRO A 197 -10.75 -6.91 14.94
N GLY A 198 -10.77 -6.37 13.72
CA GLY A 198 -10.53 -7.11 12.49
C GLY A 198 -10.59 -6.23 11.24
N ILE A 199 -10.75 -6.84 10.09
CA ILE A 199 -10.88 -6.19 8.79
C ILE A 199 -12.03 -6.78 8.00
N VAL A 200 -12.74 -5.93 7.24
CA VAL A 200 -13.87 -6.33 6.39
C VAL A 200 -13.48 -6.26 4.91
N THR A 201 -13.82 -7.30 4.16
CA THR A 201 -13.52 -7.42 2.73
C THR A 201 -14.80 -7.54 1.89
N CYS A 202 -15.03 -6.62 0.97
CA CYS A 202 -16.01 -6.79 -0.10
C CYS A 202 -15.46 -7.73 -1.16
N ASN A 203 -16.15 -8.84 -1.44
CA ASN A 203 -15.73 -9.82 -2.43
C ASN A 203 -16.02 -9.41 -3.90
N MET A 204 -16.53 -8.21 -4.14
CA MET A 204 -16.59 -7.64 -5.48
C MET A 204 -15.25 -7.01 -5.87
N THR A 205 -14.88 -7.14 -7.15
CA THR A 205 -13.67 -6.52 -7.70
C THR A 205 -13.96 -5.04 -8.02
N LEU A 206 -13.76 -4.17 -7.04
CA LEU A 206 -14.17 -2.76 -7.08
C LEU A 206 -12.99 -1.79 -7.22
N PHE A 207 -11.77 -2.27 -7.12
CA PHE A 207 -10.56 -1.46 -7.25
C PHE A 207 -9.60 -2.06 -8.28
N THR A 208 -9.04 -1.20 -9.12
CA THR A 208 -8.07 -1.55 -10.16
C THR A 208 -6.74 -0.92 -9.85
N PHE A 209 -5.76 -1.73 -9.46
CA PHE A 209 -4.39 -1.32 -9.22
C PHE A 209 -3.56 -1.40 -10.50
N ARG A 210 -2.94 -0.29 -10.91
CA ARG A 210 -2.09 -0.22 -12.09
C ARG A 210 -0.63 -0.47 -11.73
N LEU A 211 -0.04 -1.52 -12.32
CA LEU A 211 1.38 -1.81 -12.18
C LEU A 211 2.19 -0.82 -13.03
N SER A 212 2.72 0.20 -12.37
CA SER A 212 3.62 1.17 -12.99
C SER A 212 5.04 0.62 -13.11
N THR A 213 5.74 0.96 -14.20
CA THR A 213 7.17 0.68 -14.37
C THR A 213 8.06 1.62 -13.55
N GLU A 214 7.49 2.69 -13.01
CA GLU A 214 8.17 3.76 -12.28
C GLU A 214 7.87 3.76 -10.78
N SER A 215 7.33 2.66 -10.26
CA SER A 215 7.03 2.54 -8.83
C SER A 215 8.30 2.27 -8.00
N ILE A 216 8.29 2.71 -6.73
CA ILE A 216 9.36 2.46 -5.76
C ILE A 216 9.69 0.96 -5.63
N SER A 217 8.67 0.10 -5.80
CA SER A 217 8.81 -1.34 -5.67
C SER A 217 9.50 -2.01 -6.86
N THR A 218 9.46 -1.40 -8.06
CA THR A 218 9.91 -2.00 -9.33
C THR A 218 11.20 -1.40 -9.89
N THR A 219 11.56 -0.18 -9.49
CA THR A 219 12.79 0.48 -9.94
C THR A 219 14.04 -0.18 -9.36
N GLN A 220 15.14 -0.15 -10.15
CA GLN A 220 16.42 -0.68 -9.71
C GLN A 220 16.90 0.02 -8.44
N ASN A 221 17.35 -0.75 -7.45
CA ASN A 221 17.80 -0.22 -6.18
C ASN A 221 19.22 0.37 -6.26
N SER A 222 19.36 1.65 -5.90
CA SER A 222 20.65 2.22 -5.47
C SER A 222 21.03 1.66 -4.07
N LYS A 223 22.29 1.87 -3.64
CA LYS A 223 22.73 1.53 -2.28
C LYS A 223 21.83 2.16 -1.21
N ALA A 224 21.55 3.46 -1.32
CA ALA A 224 20.71 4.19 -0.38
C ALA A 224 19.26 3.65 -0.36
N SER A 225 18.68 3.41 -1.54
CA SER A 225 17.31 2.88 -1.66
C SER A 225 17.20 1.46 -1.10
N LEU A 226 18.16 0.57 -1.40
CA LEU A 226 18.15 -0.80 -0.85
C LEU A 226 18.33 -0.79 0.67
N SER A 227 19.30 -0.03 1.21
CA SER A 227 19.50 0.11 2.65
C SER A 227 18.23 0.63 3.35
N ALA A 228 17.57 1.66 2.80
CA ALA A 228 16.33 2.19 3.33
C ALA A 228 15.20 1.15 3.34
N LYS A 229 15.01 0.36 2.27
CA LYS A 229 14.01 -0.71 2.20
C LYS A 229 14.32 -1.85 3.19
N LEU A 230 15.59 -2.22 3.36
CA LEU A 230 16.00 -3.24 4.33
C LEU A 230 15.77 -2.75 5.77
N LYS A 231 16.09 -1.48 6.06
CA LYS A 231 15.79 -0.86 7.35
C LYS A 231 14.28 -0.86 7.64
N ALA A 232 13.45 -0.45 6.68
CA ALA A 232 12.00 -0.49 6.80
C ALA A 232 11.49 -1.93 7.03
N THR A 233 12.07 -2.91 6.31
CA THR A 233 11.72 -4.34 6.50
C THR A 233 12.04 -4.80 7.93
N LYS A 234 13.21 -4.42 8.48
CA LYS A 234 13.56 -4.75 9.87
C LYS A 234 12.58 -4.11 10.86
N MET A 235 12.28 -2.81 10.69
CA MET A 235 11.32 -2.09 11.55
C MET A 235 9.95 -2.78 11.54
N PHE A 236 9.46 -3.17 10.36
CA PHE A 236 8.19 -3.88 10.24
C PHE A 236 8.23 -5.26 10.91
N CYS A 237 9.32 -6.03 10.74
CA CYS A 237 9.47 -7.32 11.40
C CYS A 237 9.43 -7.18 12.93
N ASP A 238 10.09 -6.16 13.49
CA ASP A 238 10.11 -5.91 14.92
C ASP A 238 8.72 -5.57 15.44
N GLU A 239 8.00 -4.69 14.75
CA GLU A 239 6.64 -4.31 15.11
C GLU A 239 5.67 -5.49 15.00
N HIS A 240 5.71 -6.23 13.89
CA HIS A 240 4.91 -7.43 13.69
C HIS A 240 5.16 -8.47 14.79
N ASN A 241 6.43 -8.77 15.08
CA ASN A 241 6.77 -9.76 16.11
C ASN A 241 6.29 -9.33 17.49
N ARG A 242 6.41 -8.03 17.83
CA ARG A 242 5.87 -7.49 19.09
C ARG A 242 4.35 -7.72 19.15
N ILE A 243 3.60 -7.29 18.12
CA ILE A 243 2.13 -7.43 18.08
C ILE A 243 1.71 -8.91 18.21
N ILE A 244 2.41 -9.83 17.54
CA ILE A 244 2.11 -11.27 17.60
C ILE A 244 2.47 -11.88 18.96
N ASN A 245 3.50 -11.37 19.62
CA ASN A 245 3.89 -11.87 20.95
C ASN A 245 2.98 -11.33 22.06
N ASP A 246 2.50 -10.09 21.90
CA ASP A 246 1.61 -9.42 22.87
C ASP A 246 0.13 -9.82 22.66
N TYR A 247 -0.21 -10.49 21.55
CA TYR A 247 -1.58 -10.89 21.26
C TYR A 247 -2.04 -12.01 22.20
N ILE A 248 -3.19 -11.81 22.83
CA ILE A 248 -3.83 -12.79 23.70
C ILE A 248 -4.83 -13.63 22.89
N PRO A 249 -4.57 -14.93 22.65
CA PRO A 249 -5.47 -15.80 21.90
C PRO A 249 -6.86 -15.85 22.53
N GLN A 250 -7.90 -15.75 21.72
CA GLN A 250 -9.28 -15.79 22.17
C GLN A 250 -9.89 -17.21 22.09
N ASN A 251 -9.26 -18.09 21.33
CA ASN A 251 -9.70 -19.46 21.10
C ASN A 251 -8.54 -20.37 20.64
N GLU A 252 -8.79 -21.67 20.46
CA GLU A 252 -7.77 -22.65 20.03
C GLU A 252 -7.26 -22.39 18.60
N GLU A 253 -8.11 -21.86 17.72
CA GLU A 253 -7.72 -21.51 16.36
C GLU A 253 -6.71 -20.38 16.34
N ASP A 254 -6.89 -19.34 17.17
CA ASP A 254 -5.90 -18.27 17.32
C ASP A 254 -4.54 -18.83 17.72
N VAL A 255 -4.49 -19.77 18.69
CA VAL A 255 -3.24 -20.42 19.12
C VAL A 255 -2.55 -21.11 17.95
N LEU A 256 -3.33 -21.87 17.15
CA LEU A 256 -2.83 -22.58 15.98
C LEU A 256 -2.29 -21.56 14.94
N LEU A 257 -3.07 -20.56 14.57
CA LEU A 257 -2.71 -19.58 13.56
C LEU A 257 -1.49 -18.76 13.98
N LEU A 258 -1.39 -18.34 15.23
CA LEU A 258 -0.21 -17.64 15.77
C LEU A 258 1.06 -18.50 15.66
N SER A 259 0.96 -19.80 15.93
CA SER A 259 2.09 -20.73 15.78
C SER A 259 2.56 -20.83 14.33
N LEU A 260 1.60 -20.88 13.39
CA LEU A 260 1.88 -20.94 11.95
C LEU A 260 2.43 -19.60 11.43
N ILE A 261 1.90 -18.45 11.89
CA ILE A 261 2.44 -17.13 11.55
C ILE A 261 3.91 -17.05 12.00
N LYS A 262 4.22 -17.35 13.27
CA LYS A 262 5.60 -17.36 13.79
C LYS A 262 6.54 -18.25 12.96
N LYS A 263 6.05 -19.38 12.45
CA LYS A 263 6.82 -20.30 11.61
C LYS A 263 7.02 -19.80 10.17
N PHE A 264 6.00 -19.21 9.55
CA PHE A 264 6.03 -18.90 8.12
C PHE A 264 6.42 -17.44 7.80
N PHE A 265 6.15 -16.50 8.69
CA PHE A 265 6.46 -15.09 8.49
C PHE A 265 7.94 -14.82 8.16
N PRO A 266 8.95 -15.33 8.89
CA PRO A 266 10.35 -15.09 8.53
C PRO A 266 10.72 -15.63 7.14
N ARG A 267 10.12 -16.77 6.75
CA ARG A 267 10.32 -17.35 5.42
C ARG A 267 9.68 -16.48 4.32
N MET A 268 8.48 -15.94 4.57
CA MET A 268 7.78 -15.05 3.65
C MET A 268 8.59 -13.77 3.45
N ILE A 269 9.00 -13.10 4.51
CA ILE A 269 9.83 -11.89 4.46
C ILE A 269 11.10 -12.14 3.65
N ARG A 270 11.85 -13.18 3.99
CA ARG A 270 13.08 -13.53 3.29
C ARG A 270 12.87 -13.80 1.80
N LYS A 271 11.85 -14.59 1.43
CA LYS A 271 11.64 -15.01 0.03
C LYS A 271 10.99 -13.92 -0.83
N ASN A 272 10.03 -13.19 -0.29
CA ASN A 272 9.17 -12.32 -1.10
C ASN A 272 9.50 -10.83 -0.94
N LYS A 273 10.06 -10.42 0.18
CA LYS A 273 10.43 -9.01 0.40
C LYS A 273 11.94 -8.79 0.20
N VAL A 274 12.80 -9.47 0.95
CA VAL A 274 14.26 -9.27 0.84
C VAL A 274 14.81 -9.76 -0.51
N ARG A 275 14.55 -11.02 -0.88
CA ARG A 275 15.06 -11.60 -2.13
C ARG A 275 14.61 -10.82 -3.37
N SER A 276 13.37 -10.31 -3.40
CA SER A 276 12.87 -9.56 -4.54
C SER A 276 13.68 -8.28 -4.75
N GLN A 277 14.04 -7.58 -3.68
CA GLN A 277 14.86 -6.37 -3.72
C GLN A 277 16.32 -6.67 -4.12
N LEU A 278 16.89 -7.75 -3.58
CA LEU A 278 18.25 -8.17 -3.95
C LEU A 278 18.34 -8.56 -5.44
N LYS A 279 17.29 -9.15 -6.01
CA LYS A 279 17.27 -9.55 -7.44
C LYS A 279 17.38 -8.39 -8.42
N ILE A 280 16.85 -7.22 -8.07
CA ILE A 280 16.87 -6.01 -8.91
C ILE A 280 18.05 -5.09 -8.57
N SER A 281 18.90 -5.47 -7.63
CA SER A 281 20.06 -4.71 -7.19
C SER A 281 21.34 -5.18 -7.87
N SER A 282 22.32 -4.27 -8.05
CA SER A 282 23.65 -4.64 -8.53
C SER A 282 24.42 -5.46 -7.48
N LEU A 283 25.44 -6.21 -7.92
CA LEU A 283 26.29 -6.99 -7.01
C LEU A 283 26.99 -6.08 -5.97
N ALA A 284 27.52 -4.93 -6.41
CA ALA A 284 28.16 -3.96 -5.53
C ALA A 284 27.18 -3.41 -4.49
N THR A 285 25.93 -3.12 -4.89
CA THR A 285 24.86 -2.70 -3.99
C THR A 285 24.53 -3.76 -2.95
N ILE A 286 24.41 -5.03 -3.33
CA ILE A 286 24.15 -6.14 -2.40
C ILE A 286 25.27 -6.26 -1.37
N ILE A 287 26.54 -6.29 -1.84
CA ILE A 287 27.72 -6.41 -0.96
C ILE A 287 27.75 -5.26 0.04
N SER A 288 27.50 -4.02 -0.42
CA SER A 288 27.53 -2.83 0.45
C SER A 288 26.42 -2.76 1.49
N THR A 289 25.35 -3.59 1.34
CA THR A 289 24.18 -3.63 2.24
C THR A 289 24.02 -4.97 2.96
N ILE A 290 25.05 -5.83 2.96
CA ILE A 290 25.01 -7.12 3.67
C ILE A 290 24.66 -6.92 5.13
N GLY A 291 25.30 -5.95 5.81
CA GLY A 291 25.05 -5.65 7.22
C GLY A 291 23.59 -5.31 7.54
N ASP A 292 22.90 -4.59 6.64
CA ASP A 292 21.48 -4.28 6.81
C ASP A 292 20.60 -5.53 6.57
N SER A 293 20.97 -6.35 5.59
CA SER A 293 20.24 -7.57 5.26
C SER A 293 20.23 -8.60 6.39
N VAL A 294 21.38 -8.82 7.05
CA VAL A 294 21.52 -9.84 8.10
C VAL A 294 20.91 -9.42 9.44
N LYS A 295 20.52 -8.16 9.61
CA LYS A 295 19.75 -7.69 10.77
C LYS A 295 18.29 -8.14 10.73
N ILE A 296 17.80 -8.61 9.57
CA ILE A 296 16.42 -9.06 9.40
C ILE A 296 16.32 -10.53 9.82
N ASP A 297 15.36 -10.87 10.66
CA ASP A 297 15.14 -12.22 11.16
C ASP A 297 14.98 -13.24 10.03
N GLY A 298 15.70 -14.36 10.13
CA GLY A 298 15.68 -15.41 9.12
C GLY A 298 16.52 -15.12 7.87
N VAL A 299 17.27 -13.99 7.81
CA VAL A 299 18.21 -13.65 6.73
C VAL A 299 19.63 -13.85 7.20
N SER A 300 20.27 -14.95 6.79
CA SER A 300 21.68 -15.22 7.09
C SER A 300 22.62 -14.64 6.01
N LEU A 301 23.89 -14.43 6.38
CA LEU A 301 24.94 -14.06 5.42
C LEU A 301 24.98 -15.01 4.23
N PHE A 302 24.92 -16.32 4.47
CA PHE A 302 24.89 -17.34 3.42
C PHE A 302 23.72 -17.14 2.45
N TYR A 303 22.54 -16.76 2.98
CA TYR A 303 21.36 -16.46 2.13
C TYR A 303 21.59 -15.26 1.23
N VAL A 304 22.18 -14.17 1.77
CA VAL A 304 22.49 -12.96 0.97
C VAL A 304 23.51 -13.30 -0.12
N LEU A 305 24.58 -14.01 0.21
CA LEU A 305 25.60 -14.46 -0.75
C LEU A 305 24.98 -15.35 -1.85
N LYS A 306 24.06 -16.24 -1.51
CA LYS A 306 23.31 -17.04 -2.49
C LYS A 306 22.48 -16.18 -3.43
N CYS A 307 22.00 -14.99 -2.99
CA CYS A 307 21.27 -14.06 -3.83
C CYS A 307 22.18 -13.29 -4.81
N CYS A 308 23.49 -13.19 -4.57
CA CYS A 308 24.45 -12.53 -5.46
C CYS A 308 24.51 -13.17 -6.87
N LYS A 309 24.06 -14.40 -7.02
CA LYS A 309 23.95 -15.06 -8.34
C LYS A 309 23.01 -14.32 -9.32
N TYR A 310 21.99 -13.61 -8.83
CA TYR A 310 20.99 -12.96 -9.70
C TYR A 310 21.56 -11.81 -10.52
N PRO A 311 22.28 -10.81 -9.95
CA PRO A 311 22.91 -9.76 -10.74
C PRO A 311 23.96 -10.32 -11.69
N ILE A 312 24.70 -11.39 -11.32
CA ILE A 312 25.66 -12.06 -12.21
C ILE A 312 24.94 -12.66 -13.42
N LEU A 313 23.86 -13.40 -13.22
CA LEU A 313 23.05 -13.96 -14.31
C LEU A 313 22.39 -12.88 -15.18
N ASN A 314 21.96 -11.77 -14.59
CA ASN A 314 21.38 -10.66 -15.35
C ASN A 314 22.43 -9.97 -16.22
N SER A 315 23.64 -9.76 -15.71
CA SER A 315 24.77 -9.22 -16.50
C SER A 315 25.18 -10.15 -17.66
N LEU A 316 25.19 -11.46 -17.43
CA LEU A 316 25.48 -12.42 -18.51
C LEU A 316 24.38 -12.42 -19.58
N LYS A 317 23.11 -12.34 -19.21
CA LYS A 317 22.01 -12.23 -20.18
C LYS A 317 22.08 -10.96 -21.03
N SER A 318 22.49 -9.82 -20.46
CA SER A 318 22.65 -8.57 -21.21
C SER A 318 23.80 -8.59 -22.23
N LEU A 319 24.77 -9.50 -22.04
CA LEU A 319 25.87 -9.72 -22.99
C LEU A 319 25.45 -10.64 -24.17
N VAL A 320 24.44 -11.50 -23.98
CA VAL A 320 24.01 -12.51 -24.97
C VAL A 320 22.86 -12.01 -25.86
N VAL A 321 22.07 -11.02 -25.40
CA VAL A 321 20.96 -10.44 -26.17
C VAL A 321 21.39 -9.06 -26.67
N PRO A 322 21.66 -8.87 -28.00
CA PRO A 322 21.91 -7.53 -28.54
C PRO A 322 20.70 -6.65 -28.29
N LYS A 323 20.94 -5.42 -27.81
CA LYS A 323 19.87 -4.39 -27.74
C LYS A 323 19.32 -4.18 -29.14
N ARG A 324 18.09 -4.66 -29.41
CA ARG A 324 17.27 -4.25 -30.53
C ARG A 324 16.52 -2.98 -30.20
#